data_cb5909fb76f5194834ac6fe62820b2ae
#
_entry.id   cb5909fb76f5194834ac6fe62820b2ae
#
_cell.length_a   1.000
_cell.length_b   1.000
_cell.length_c   1.000
_cell.angle_alpha   90.00
_cell.angle_beta   90.00
_cell.angle_gamma   90.00
#
_symmetry.space_group_name_H-M   'P 1'
#
loop_
_entity.id
_entity.type
_entity.pdbx_description
1 polymer ?
#
loop_
_entity_poly.entity_id
_entity_poly.type
_entity_poly.pdbx_seq_one_letter_code
_entity_poly.pdbx_strand_id
1 'polypeptide(L)'
;TGIMLMMLPKVGFMTWKQAVPHINWGTVTLFGVGISLGTALLKSGAAIWLANHFVALFGMETMSPLVVIAVLAFFLTIIHLGFASATGLASAMIPIVIAVLQSVKTPGIDVLGMTMILQYTICCGYLRPAPAPQNLIASSTGYITSKDFLITGIPFTVRAYAMILVFSATYWHWLGYVGCGRR
;
A
#
# COMPACT_ATOMS: atom_id res chain seq x y z
N THR A 1 -6.54 -12.12 -19.34
CA THR A 1 -6.80 -13.44 -19.96
C THR A 1 -8.03 -14.11 -19.33
N GLY A 2 -8.17 -14.20 -17.97
CA GLY A 2 -9.30 -14.86 -17.31
C GLY A 2 -10.67 -14.27 -17.67
N ILE A 3 -10.80 -12.94 -17.66
CA ILE A 3 -12.08 -12.26 -18.00
C ILE A 3 -12.49 -12.56 -19.44
N MET A 4 -11.53 -12.61 -20.38
CA MET A 4 -11.83 -12.94 -21.77
C MET A 4 -12.34 -14.38 -21.91
N LEU A 5 -11.75 -15.32 -21.18
CA LEU A 5 -12.20 -16.72 -21.18
C LEU A 5 -13.60 -16.87 -20.60
N MET A 6 -13.95 -16.11 -19.57
CA MET A 6 -15.27 -16.13 -18.94
C MET A 6 -16.38 -15.58 -19.86
N MET A 7 -16.01 -14.76 -20.86
CA MET A 7 -16.97 -14.09 -21.77
C MET A 7 -17.01 -14.73 -23.18
N LEU A 8 -16.24 -15.79 -23.44
CA LEU A 8 -16.23 -16.46 -24.73
C LEU A 8 -17.61 -17.07 -25.05
N PRO A 9 -18.17 -16.79 -26.24
CA PRO A 9 -19.39 -17.43 -26.69
C PRO A 9 -19.17 -18.95 -26.77
N LYS A 10 -20.00 -19.76 -26.15
CA LYS A 10 -20.01 -21.23 -26.03
C LYS A 10 -19.22 -21.83 -24.83
N VAL A 11 -18.28 -21.12 -24.24
CA VAL A 11 -17.45 -21.63 -23.13
C VAL A 11 -17.57 -20.74 -21.88
N GLY A 12 -17.94 -19.48 -22.05
CA GLY A 12 -18.05 -18.50 -20.96
C GLY A 12 -19.31 -18.70 -20.11
N PHE A 13 -19.20 -18.38 -18.83
CA PHE A 13 -20.28 -18.53 -17.83
C PHE A 13 -21.29 -17.37 -17.85
N MET A 14 -20.91 -16.20 -18.36
CA MET A 14 -21.76 -15.02 -18.38
C MET A 14 -21.43 -14.04 -19.51
N THR A 15 -22.43 -13.30 -19.94
CA THR A 15 -22.29 -12.21 -20.90
C THR A 15 -21.86 -10.91 -20.20
N TRP A 16 -21.30 -9.97 -20.98
CA TRP A 16 -20.95 -8.63 -20.45
C TRP A 16 -22.12 -7.95 -19.75
N LYS A 17 -23.34 -8.02 -20.32
CA LYS A 17 -24.54 -7.43 -19.72
C LYS A 17 -24.87 -8.01 -18.35
N GLN A 18 -24.58 -9.28 -18.14
CA GLN A 18 -24.78 -9.94 -16.84
C GLN A 18 -23.66 -9.60 -15.86
N ALA A 19 -22.43 -9.41 -16.32
CA ALA A 19 -21.28 -9.09 -15.48
C ALA A 19 -21.32 -7.64 -14.96
N VAL A 20 -21.71 -6.67 -15.78
CA VAL A 20 -21.70 -5.23 -15.49
C VAL A 20 -22.35 -4.85 -14.14
N PRO A 21 -23.53 -5.36 -13.77
CA PRO A 21 -24.15 -5.03 -12.49
C PRO A 21 -23.39 -5.55 -11.26
N HIS A 22 -22.55 -6.58 -11.44
CA HIS A 22 -21.79 -7.19 -10.36
C HIS A 22 -20.38 -6.58 -10.19
N ILE A 23 -19.98 -5.70 -11.11
CA ILE A 23 -18.73 -4.97 -11.02
C ILE A 23 -18.85 -3.86 -9.98
N ASN A 24 -17.94 -3.82 -9.02
CA ASN A 24 -17.86 -2.71 -8.09
C ASN A 24 -17.23 -1.48 -8.78
N TRP A 25 -18.07 -0.74 -9.50
CA TRP A 25 -17.66 0.46 -10.24
C TRP A 25 -17.05 1.54 -9.35
N GLY A 26 -17.47 1.60 -8.07
CA GLY A 26 -16.84 2.50 -7.09
C GLY A 26 -15.37 2.21 -6.90
N THR A 27 -14.97 0.95 -6.81
CA THR A 27 -13.55 0.55 -6.72
C THR A 27 -12.79 0.88 -8.00
N VAL A 28 -13.36 0.59 -9.17
CA VAL A 28 -12.73 0.92 -10.48
C VAL A 28 -12.50 2.41 -10.61
N THR A 29 -13.51 3.22 -10.29
CA THR A 29 -13.42 4.69 -10.33
C THR A 29 -12.38 5.20 -9.34
N LEU A 30 -12.34 4.65 -8.11
CA LEU A 30 -11.36 5.01 -7.08
C LEU A 30 -9.92 4.78 -7.57
N PHE A 31 -9.66 3.64 -8.23
CA PHE A 31 -8.35 3.38 -8.83
C PHE A 31 -8.02 4.38 -9.94
N GLY A 32 -8.95 4.64 -10.85
CA GLY A 32 -8.76 5.61 -11.94
C GLY A 32 -8.44 7.00 -11.41
N VAL A 33 -9.20 7.48 -10.43
CA VAL A 33 -8.98 8.78 -9.78
C VAL A 33 -7.64 8.80 -9.04
N GLY A 34 -7.31 7.74 -8.30
CA GLY A 34 -6.04 7.64 -7.57
C GLY A 34 -4.82 7.70 -8.49
N ILE A 35 -4.84 6.95 -9.59
CA ILE A 35 -3.76 6.98 -10.61
C ILE A 35 -3.66 8.37 -11.26
N SER A 36 -4.78 8.97 -11.61
CA SER A 36 -4.83 10.30 -12.23
C SER A 36 -4.30 11.37 -11.28
N LEU A 37 -4.73 11.34 -10.01
CA LEU A 37 -4.27 12.26 -8.98
C LEU A 37 -2.77 12.07 -8.69
N GLY A 38 -2.31 10.82 -8.55
CA GLY A 38 -0.90 10.51 -8.36
C GLY A 38 -0.03 11.01 -9.52
N THR A 39 -0.49 10.82 -10.76
CA THR A 39 0.19 11.33 -11.95
C THR A 39 0.21 12.88 -11.97
N ALA A 40 -0.88 13.51 -11.61
CA ALA A 40 -0.97 14.98 -11.52
C ALA A 40 -0.02 15.53 -10.44
N LEU A 41 0.05 14.90 -9.27
CA LEU A 41 0.97 15.25 -8.18
C LEU A 41 2.43 15.15 -8.62
N LEU A 42 2.80 14.08 -9.34
CA LEU A 42 4.16 13.92 -9.85
C LEU A 42 4.49 14.96 -10.94
N LYS A 43 3.58 15.19 -11.88
CA LYS A 43 3.78 16.14 -12.98
C LYS A 43 3.79 17.61 -12.53
N SER A 44 3.01 17.97 -11.52
CA SER A 44 2.96 19.34 -10.97
C SER A 44 4.15 19.68 -10.08
N GLY A 45 4.99 18.69 -9.71
CA GLY A 45 6.06 18.85 -8.73
C GLY A 45 5.57 18.94 -7.28
N ALA A 46 4.28 18.90 -7.04
CA ALA A 46 3.71 18.96 -5.69
C ALA A 46 4.13 17.74 -4.85
N ALA A 47 4.26 16.56 -5.48
CA ALA A 47 4.77 15.38 -4.82
C ALA A 47 6.21 15.55 -4.34
N ILE A 48 7.07 16.17 -5.14
CA ILE A 48 8.47 16.46 -4.78
C ILE A 48 8.54 17.47 -3.64
N TRP A 49 7.73 18.52 -3.70
CA TRP A 49 7.65 19.51 -2.63
C TRP A 49 7.23 18.88 -1.30
N LEU A 50 6.18 18.06 -1.33
CA LEU A 50 5.70 17.33 -0.16
C LEU A 50 6.74 16.35 0.36
N ALA A 51 7.41 15.63 -0.55
CA ALA A 51 8.46 14.68 -0.24
C ALA A 51 9.65 15.36 0.45
N ASN A 52 10.14 16.47 -0.09
CA ASN A 52 11.22 17.23 0.51
C ASN A 52 10.87 17.73 1.91
N HIS A 53 9.63 18.19 2.09
CA HIS A 53 9.14 18.63 3.41
C HIS A 53 9.08 17.47 4.41
N PHE A 54 8.62 16.31 3.95
CA PHE A 54 8.56 15.09 4.74
C PHE A 54 9.96 14.58 5.11
N VAL A 55 10.88 14.54 4.15
CA VAL A 55 12.28 14.15 4.37
C VAL A 55 12.96 15.08 5.37
N ALA A 56 12.75 16.38 5.24
CA ALA A 56 13.30 17.37 6.18
C ALA A 56 12.70 17.24 7.59
N LEU A 57 11.38 17.02 7.69
CA LEU A 57 10.68 16.88 8.97
C LEU A 57 11.19 15.67 9.78
N PHE A 58 11.45 14.56 9.11
CA PHE A 58 11.93 13.32 9.73
C PHE A 58 13.46 13.16 9.71
N GLY A 59 14.18 14.11 9.11
CA GLY A 59 15.65 14.06 9.02
C GLY A 59 16.19 12.88 8.21
N MET A 60 15.45 12.43 7.18
CA MET A 60 15.76 11.20 6.42
C MET A 60 16.97 11.31 5.49
N GLU A 61 17.57 12.48 5.34
CA GLU A 61 18.68 12.73 4.37
C GLU A 61 19.92 11.87 4.66
N THR A 62 20.14 11.48 5.91
CA THR A 62 21.32 10.72 6.37
C THR A 62 20.98 9.34 6.91
N MET A 63 19.70 8.94 6.84
CA MET A 63 19.24 7.67 7.39
C MET A 63 19.60 6.49 6.49
N SER A 64 19.90 5.33 7.09
CA SER A 64 20.09 4.10 6.32
C SER A 64 18.80 3.67 5.62
N PRO A 65 18.88 2.95 4.48
CA PRO A 65 17.70 2.50 3.73
C PRO A 65 16.70 1.71 4.59
N LEU A 66 17.20 0.93 5.54
CA LEU A 66 16.35 0.18 6.47
C LEU A 66 15.53 1.11 7.39
N VAL A 67 16.15 2.17 7.88
CA VAL A 67 15.47 3.16 8.74
C VAL A 67 14.44 3.95 7.94
N VAL A 68 14.73 4.27 6.68
CA VAL A 68 13.77 4.92 5.76
C VAL A 68 12.52 4.03 5.57
N ILE A 69 12.72 2.71 5.34
CA ILE A 69 11.59 1.76 5.27
C ILE A 69 10.82 1.74 6.59
N ALA A 70 11.51 1.68 7.72
CA ALA A 70 10.86 1.64 9.04
C ALA A 70 9.98 2.86 9.28
N VAL A 71 10.48 4.06 9.03
CA VAL A 71 9.74 5.32 9.21
C VAL A 71 8.54 5.39 8.26
N LEU A 72 8.74 5.07 6.98
CA LEU A 72 7.65 5.09 5.98
C LEU A 72 6.59 4.02 6.26
N ALA A 73 7.00 2.80 6.65
CA ALA A 73 6.09 1.74 7.01
C ALA A 73 5.27 2.09 8.26
N PHE A 74 5.90 2.70 9.27
CA PHE A 74 5.21 3.19 10.47
C PHE A 74 4.19 4.29 10.12
N PHE A 75 4.60 5.26 9.30
CA PHE A 75 3.73 6.33 8.83
C PHE A 75 2.52 5.79 8.04
N LEU A 76 2.75 4.87 7.11
CA LEU A 76 1.67 4.22 6.36
C LEU A 76 0.72 3.44 7.26
N THR A 77 1.23 2.79 8.30
CA THR A 77 0.40 2.08 9.28
C THR A 77 -0.50 3.02 10.06
N ILE A 78 0.00 4.20 10.45
CA ILE A 78 -0.81 5.23 11.14
C ILE A 78 -1.86 5.81 10.20
N ILE A 79 -1.46 6.22 8.99
CA ILE A 79 -2.38 6.79 8.00
C ILE A 79 -3.48 5.78 7.63
N HIS A 80 -3.17 4.50 7.63
CA HIS A 80 -4.15 3.45 7.34
C HIS A 80 -5.37 3.53 8.26
N LEU A 81 -5.21 4.00 9.50
CA LEU A 81 -6.33 4.21 10.43
C LEU A 81 -7.35 5.24 9.93
N GLY A 82 -6.92 6.20 9.12
CA GLY A 82 -7.77 7.24 8.55
C GLY A 82 -8.51 6.84 7.26
N PHE A 83 -8.07 5.77 6.60
CA PHE A 83 -8.65 5.34 5.34
C PHE A 83 -9.63 4.18 5.52
N ALA A 84 -10.77 4.27 4.82
CA ALA A 84 -11.77 3.21 4.81
C ALA A 84 -11.48 2.10 3.78
N SER A 85 -10.44 2.26 2.94
CA SER A 85 -10.09 1.32 1.88
C SER A 85 -8.58 1.24 1.70
N ALA A 86 -8.03 0.03 1.78
CA ALA A 86 -6.61 -0.22 1.51
C ALA A 86 -6.22 0.14 0.06
N THR A 87 -7.12 -0.10 -0.90
CA THR A 87 -6.91 0.27 -2.29
C THR A 87 -6.89 1.78 -2.50
N GLY A 88 -7.78 2.50 -1.80
CA GLY A 88 -7.79 3.97 -1.79
C GLY A 88 -6.51 4.55 -1.19
N LEU A 89 -6.06 3.99 -0.08
CA LEU A 89 -4.79 4.36 0.53
C LEU A 89 -3.62 4.10 -0.42
N ALA A 90 -3.55 2.92 -1.04
CA ALA A 90 -2.49 2.58 -1.98
C ALA A 90 -2.45 3.57 -3.16
N SER A 91 -3.60 3.82 -3.80
CA SER A 91 -3.66 4.72 -4.96
C SER A 91 -3.25 6.16 -4.64
N ALA A 92 -3.51 6.64 -3.43
CA ALA A 92 -3.13 7.97 -2.99
C ALA A 92 -1.67 8.05 -2.50
N MET A 93 -1.19 7.05 -1.75
CA MET A 93 0.10 7.11 -1.06
C MET A 93 1.27 6.60 -1.88
N ILE A 94 1.08 5.63 -2.79
CA ILE A 94 2.20 5.08 -3.57
C ILE A 94 2.95 6.15 -4.38
N PRO A 95 2.29 7.07 -5.11
CA PRO A 95 3.00 8.14 -5.80
C PRO A 95 3.81 9.06 -4.87
N ILE A 96 3.30 9.31 -3.67
CA ILE A 96 3.98 10.13 -2.65
C ILE A 96 5.20 9.38 -2.12
N VAL A 97 5.05 8.08 -1.81
CA VAL A 97 6.14 7.21 -1.36
C VAL A 97 7.27 7.16 -2.40
N ILE A 98 6.93 7.01 -3.69
CA ILE A 98 7.92 7.05 -4.77
C ILE A 98 8.66 8.39 -4.78
N ALA A 99 7.95 9.51 -4.66
CA ALA A 99 8.56 10.84 -4.63
C ALA A 99 9.47 11.02 -3.40
N VAL A 100 9.06 10.53 -2.23
CA VAL A 100 9.88 10.55 -1.01
C VAL A 100 11.17 9.74 -1.22
N LEU A 101 11.06 8.51 -1.71
CA LEU A 101 12.22 7.65 -1.96
C LEU A 101 13.19 8.22 -3.00
N GLN A 102 12.66 8.92 -4.02
CA GLN A 102 13.47 9.63 -5.00
C GLN A 102 14.18 10.87 -4.43
N SER A 103 13.58 11.50 -3.41
CA SER A 103 14.15 12.69 -2.76
C SER A 103 15.23 12.35 -1.72
N VAL A 104 15.24 11.12 -1.21
CA VAL A 104 16.27 10.65 -0.28
C VAL A 104 17.54 10.30 -1.07
N LYS A 105 18.64 11.02 -0.80
CA LYS A 105 19.91 10.89 -1.52
C LYS A 105 20.83 9.80 -0.98
N THR A 106 20.35 8.96 -0.08
CA THR A 106 21.15 7.90 0.55
C THR A 106 21.51 6.82 -0.47
N PRO A 107 22.80 6.41 -0.58
CA PRO A 107 23.19 5.31 -1.47
C PRO A 107 22.53 3.99 -1.02
N GLY A 108 22.15 3.16 -1.98
CA GLY A 108 21.52 1.88 -1.72
C GLY A 108 19.97 1.90 -1.66
N ILE A 109 19.34 3.00 -2.06
CA ILE A 109 17.89 3.08 -2.22
C ILE A 109 17.50 2.57 -3.61
N ASP A 110 16.86 1.40 -3.66
CA ASP A 110 16.12 0.96 -4.83
C ASP A 110 14.66 1.41 -4.67
N VAL A 111 14.30 2.46 -5.41
CA VAL A 111 12.96 3.08 -5.34
C VAL A 111 11.86 2.06 -5.65
N LEU A 112 12.07 1.21 -6.66
CA LEU A 112 11.06 0.22 -7.05
C LEU A 112 10.90 -0.87 -6.00
N GLY A 113 12.00 -1.50 -5.58
CA GLY A 113 11.99 -2.56 -4.58
C GLY A 113 11.45 -2.08 -3.23
N MET A 114 11.91 -0.92 -2.76
CA MET A 114 11.40 -0.34 -1.51
C MET A 114 9.92 0.05 -1.58
N THR A 115 9.45 0.55 -2.73
CA THR A 115 8.01 0.82 -2.92
C THR A 115 7.19 -0.46 -2.85
N MET A 116 7.66 -1.56 -3.44
CA MET A 116 6.98 -2.86 -3.36
C MET A 116 6.91 -3.36 -1.92
N ILE A 117 7.98 -3.19 -1.14
CA ILE A 117 8.00 -3.56 0.29
C ILE A 117 6.96 -2.73 1.06
N LEU A 118 6.92 -1.42 0.84
CA LEU A 118 5.96 -0.53 1.50
C LEU A 118 4.51 -0.80 1.09
N GLN A 119 4.28 -1.30 -0.12
CA GLN A 119 2.96 -1.77 -0.56
C GLN A 119 2.44 -2.91 0.33
N TYR A 120 3.30 -3.84 0.77
CA TYR A 120 2.89 -4.89 1.71
C TYR A 120 2.42 -4.33 3.04
N THR A 121 3.00 -3.22 3.50
CA THR A 121 2.54 -2.54 4.72
C THR A 121 1.09 -2.06 4.59
N ILE A 122 0.72 -1.55 3.41
CA ILE A 122 -0.67 -1.13 3.14
C ILE A 122 -1.64 -2.31 3.18
N CYS A 123 -1.21 -3.52 2.78
CA CYS A 123 -2.04 -4.71 2.86
C CYS A 123 -2.28 -5.19 4.29
N CYS A 124 -1.48 -4.75 5.27
CA CYS A 124 -1.57 -5.17 6.68
C CYS A 124 -2.58 -4.34 7.50
N GLY A 125 -3.74 -4.02 6.92
CA GLY A 125 -4.81 -3.25 7.58
C GLY A 125 -5.69 -4.09 8.52
N TYR A 126 -5.14 -4.57 9.64
CA TYR A 126 -5.86 -5.45 10.59
C TYR A 126 -6.60 -4.70 11.69
N LEU A 127 -6.39 -3.41 11.86
CA LEU A 127 -6.88 -2.64 13.00
C LEU A 127 -8.37 -2.28 12.93
N ARG A 128 -8.97 -2.32 11.73
CA ARG A 128 -10.37 -1.94 11.52
C ARG A 128 -11.06 -2.89 10.55
N PRO A 129 -12.39 -3.09 10.68
CA PRO A 129 -13.14 -3.93 9.76
C PRO A 129 -13.25 -3.33 8.35
N ALA A 130 -13.33 -2.00 8.24
CA ALA A 130 -13.63 -1.30 7.01
C ALA A 130 -12.61 -1.43 5.87
N PRO A 131 -11.27 -1.46 6.10
CA PRO A 131 -10.29 -1.46 5.01
C PRO A 131 -10.26 -2.72 4.15
N ALA A 132 -10.75 -3.85 4.66
CA ALA A 132 -10.67 -5.13 3.95
C ALA A 132 -12.06 -5.79 3.85
N PRO A 133 -12.49 -6.23 2.65
CA PRO A 133 -13.81 -6.83 2.44
C PRO A 133 -14.06 -8.04 3.33
N GLN A 134 -13.03 -8.87 3.58
CA GLN A 134 -13.13 -10.04 4.45
C GLN A 134 -13.44 -9.65 5.90
N ASN A 135 -12.88 -8.56 6.39
CA ASN A 135 -13.12 -8.06 7.74
C ASN A 135 -14.56 -7.51 7.87
N LEU A 136 -15.05 -6.87 6.81
CA LEU A 136 -16.45 -6.39 6.72
C LEU A 136 -17.44 -7.56 6.80
N ILE A 137 -17.16 -8.64 6.07
CA ILE A 137 -18.00 -9.86 6.10
C ILE A 137 -18.00 -10.45 7.50
N ALA A 138 -16.82 -10.59 8.14
CA ALA A 138 -16.72 -11.09 9.49
C ALA A 138 -17.46 -10.21 10.51
N SER A 139 -17.39 -8.89 10.38
CA SER A 139 -18.11 -7.93 11.23
C SER A 139 -19.63 -7.99 10.99
N SER A 140 -20.08 -8.25 9.76
CA SER A 140 -21.51 -8.31 9.42
C SER A 140 -22.25 -9.51 10.05
N THR A 141 -21.53 -10.53 10.49
CA THR A 141 -22.09 -11.68 11.22
C THR A 141 -22.62 -11.31 12.61
N GLY A 142 -22.22 -10.15 13.15
CA GLY A 142 -22.59 -9.69 14.49
C GLY A 142 -21.83 -10.34 15.65
N TYR A 143 -21.01 -11.38 15.37
CA TYR A 143 -20.21 -12.06 16.42
C TYR A 143 -18.96 -11.31 16.81
N ILE A 144 -18.44 -10.43 15.93
CA ILE A 144 -17.17 -9.73 16.12
C ILE A 144 -17.45 -8.22 16.16
N THR A 145 -17.10 -7.60 17.28
CA THR A 145 -17.25 -6.15 17.47
C THR A 145 -16.00 -5.38 16.97
N SER A 146 -16.15 -4.08 16.74
CA SER A 146 -15.00 -3.24 16.38
C SER A 146 -13.91 -3.21 17.45
N LYS A 147 -14.28 -3.47 18.71
CA LYS A 147 -13.30 -3.60 19.81
C LYS A 147 -12.46 -4.87 19.69
N ASP A 148 -13.08 -5.97 19.27
CA ASP A 148 -12.36 -7.24 19.08
C ASP A 148 -11.34 -7.13 17.94
N PHE A 149 -11.68 -6.38 16.88
CA PHE A 149 -10.73 -6.05 15.81
C PHE A 149 -9.53 -5.23 16.32
N LEU A 150 -9.73 -4.29 17.23
CA LEU A 150 -8.63 -3.53 17.81
C LEU A 150 -7.74 -4.40 18.70
N ILE A 151 -8.35 -5.20 19.59
CA ILE A 151 -7.62 -6.04 20.54
C ILE A 151 -6.77 -7.09 19.79
N THR A 152 -7.31 -7.72 18.77
CA THR A 152 -6.60 -8.72 17.96
C THR A 152 -5.73 -8.07 16.88
N GLY A 153 -6.16 -6.96 16.32
CA GLY A 153 -5.48 -6.27 15.21
C GLY A 153 -4.17 -5.60 15.63
N ILE A 154 -4.09 -5.04 16.86
CA ILE A 154 -2.85 -4.41 17.34
C ILE A 154 -1.68 -5.41 17.37
N PRO A 155 -1.76 -6.57 18.03
CA PRO A 155 -0.66 -7.53 18.03
C PRO A 155 -0.34 -8.08 16.64
N PHE A 156 -1.35 -8.25 15.76
CA PHE A 156 -1.11 -8.63 14.37
C PHE A 156 -0.37 -7.56 13.58
N THR A 157 -0.75 -6.30 13.74
CA THR A 157 -0.07 -5.17 13.06
C THR A 157 1.36 -5.02 13.55
N VAL A 158 1.62 -5.16 14.85
CA VAL A 158 2.98 -5.11 15.40
C VAL A 158 3.83 -6.26 14.85
N ARG A 159 3.29 -7.48 14.80
CA ARG A 159 3.99 -8.64 14.21
C ARG A 159 4.26 -8.44 12.73
N ALA A 160 3.28 -7.97 11.95
CA ALA A 160 3.43 -7.71 10.53
C ALA A 160 4.50 -6.64 10.27
N TYR A 161 4.49 -5.55 11.06
CA TYR A 161 5.51 -4.52 11.00
C TYR A 161 6.91 -5.07 11.32
N ALA A 162 7.04 -5.84 12.40
CA ALA A 162 8.30 -6.48 12.76
C ALA A 162 8.79 -7.44 11.67
N MET A 163 7.89 -8.25 11.08
CA MET A 163 8.22 -9.12 9.96
C MET A 163 8.72 -8.35 8.75
N ILE A 164 8.06 -7.27 8.37
CA ILE A 164 8.50 -6.42 7.25
C ILE A 164 9.92 -5.90 7.50
N LEU A 165 10.25 -5.45 8.71
CA LEU A 165 11.58 -4.99 9.05
C LEU A 165 12.62 -6.12 9.01
N VAL A 166 12.29 -7.28 9.58
CA VAL A 166 13.18 -8.46 9.56
C VAL A 166 13.45 -8.91 8.12
N PHE A 167 12.40 -9.01 7.29
CA PHE A 167 12.58 -9.36 5.88
C PHE A 167 13.33 -8.28 5.09
N SER A 168 13.14 -7.00 5.42
CA SER A 168 13.91 -5.91 4.82
C SER A 168 15.39 -5.98 5.16
N ALA A 169 15.71 -6.37 6.39
CA ALA A 169 17.10 -6.50 6.85
C ALA A 169 17.79 -7.78 6.35
N THR A 170 17.03 -8.83 6.03
CA THR A 170 17.56 -10.15 5.65
C THR A 170 17.32 -10.46 4.18
N TYR A 171 16.14 -10.91 3.84
CA TYR A 171 15.79 -11.45 2.52
C TYR A 171 15.83 -10.38 1.42
N TRP A 172 15.21 -9.23 1.63
CA TRP A 172 15.18 -8.16 0.63
C TRP A 172 16.50 -7.42 0.52
N HIS A 173 17.28 -7.39 1.61
CA HIS A 173 18.68 -6.93 1.55
C HIS A 173 19.53 -7.89 0.69
N TRP A 174 19.36 -9.21 0.85
CA TRP A 174 20.06 -10.21 0.04
C TRP A 174 19.65 -10.14 -1.45
N LEU A 175 18.39 -9.85 -1.75
CA LEU A 175 17.89 -9.62 -3.12
C LEU A 175 18.38 -8.28 -3.71
N GLY A 176 18.96 -7.39 -2.91
CA GLY A 176 19.48 -6.09 -3.36
C GLY A 176 18.41 -4.99 -3.47
N TYR A 177 17.21 -5.19 -2.87
CA TYR A 177 16.18 -4.16 -2.83
C TYR A 177 16.39 -3.12 -1.72
N VAL A 178 17.20 -3.46 -0.72
CA VAL A 178 17.50 -2.59 0.43
C VAL A 178 18.99 -2.59 0.67
N GLY A 179 19.62 -1.44 0.57
CA GLY A 179 21.02 -1.23 1.03
C GLY A 179 22.14 -1.69 0.10
N CYS A 180 21.85 -2.37 -1.01
CA CYS A 180 22.89 -2.75 -1.97
C CYS A 180 22.38 -2.48 -3.40
N GLY A 181 22.66 -1.29 -3.92
CA GLY A 181 22.46 -1.02 -5.33
C GLY A 181 23.27 -2.01 -6.16
N ARG A 182 22.63 -3.00 -6.80
CA ARG A 182 23.28 -3.74 -7.89
C ARG A 182 23.57 -2.73 -8.99
N ARG A 183 24.83 -2.56 -9.28
CA ARG A 183 25.31 -1.92 -10.50
C ARG A 183 24.91 -2.74 -11.71
#